data_3bc222d811583f7e5f760efda8cf58c3
#
_entry.id   3bc222d811583f7e5f760efda8cf58c3
#
_cell.length_a   1.000
_cell.length_b   1.000
_cell.length_c   1.000
_cell.angle_alpha   90.00
_cell.angle_beta   90.00
_cell.angle_gamma   90.00
#
_symmetry.space_group_name_H-M   'P 1'
#
loop_
_entity.id
_entity.type
_entity.pdbx_description
1 polymer ?
#
loop_
_entity_poly.entity_id
_entity_poly.type
_entity_poly.pdbx_seq_one_letter_code
_entity_poly.pdbx_strand_id
1 'polypeptide(L)' 'MQVGPRSRIRGALFSEQAIALHEDAQVQGPVVSEVQVDLGPGVVIGRLAQASTLSAPRMVAQAGAVVHGTIWASQSGQVV' A
#
# COMPACT_ATOMS: atom_id res chain seq x y z
N MET A 1 11.17 -2.22 -3.91
CA MET A 1 10.37 -1.60 -5.00
C MET A 1 9.95 -0.21 -4.56
N GLN A 2 10.04 0.74 -5.46
CA GLN A 2 9.59 2.10 -5.19
C GLN A 2 8.60 2.53 -6.25
N VAL A 3 7.49 3.10 -5.81
CA VAL A 3 6.47 3.67 -6.69
C VAL A 3 6.54 5.18 -6.53
N GLY A 4 6.82 5.88 -7.63
CA GLY A 4 6.99 7.33 -7.60
C GLY A 4 5.73 8.09 -7.19
N PRO A 5 5.88 9.38 -6.83
CA PRO A 5 4.73 10.17 -6.41
C PRO A 5 3.71 10.32 -7.53
N ARG A 6 2.44 10.32 -7.17
CA ARG A 6 1.29 10.49 -8.07
C ARG A 6 1.20 9.44 -9.17
N SER A 7 1.84 8.28 -8.98
CA SER A 7 1.71 7.16 -9.89
C SER A 7 0.34 6.51 -9.74
N ARG A 8 -0.17 5.95 -10.83
CA ARG A 8 -1.41 5.19 -10.83
C ARG A 8 -1.13 3.78 -11.34
N ILE A 9 -1.46 2.79 -10.54
CA ILE A 9 -1.25 1.40 -10.88
C ILE A 9 -2.61 0.71 -10.87
N ARG A 10 -3.00 0.14 -12.00
CA ARG A 10 -4.30 -0.53 -12.13
C ARG A 10 -4.24 -1.99 -11.73
N GLY A 11 -3.07 -2.59 -11.74
CA GLY A 11 -2.90 -3.99 -11.40
C GLY A 11 -2.37 -4.19 -10.00
N ALA A 12 -1.99 -5.44 -9.71
CA ALA A 12 -1.40 -5.81 -8.44
C ALA A 12 0.06 -5.37 -8.35
N LEU A 13 0.50 -5.06 -7.13
CA LEU A 13 1.91 -4.91 -6.81
C LEU A 13 2.36 -6.13 -6.00
N PHE A 14 3.45 -6.73 -6.44
CA PHE A 14 4.00 -7.92 -5.82
C PHE A 14 5.51 -7.79 -5.73
N SER A 15 6.08 -7.94 -4.55
CA SER A 15 7.52 -7.84 -4.38
C SER A 15 8.01 -8.71 -3.24
N GLU A 16 9.17 -9.32 -3.42
CA GLU A 16 9.88 -10.03 -2.36
C GLU A 16 10.64 -9.07 -1.45
N GLN A 17 10.76 -7.81 -1.86
CA GLN A 17 11.41 -6.75 -1.11
C GLN A 17 10.38 -5.78 -0.56
N ALA A 18 10.85 -4.80 0.22
CA ALA A 18 9.97 -3.75 0.70
C ALA A 18 9.38 -2.94 -0.46
N ILE A 19 8.14 -2.53 -0.30
CA ILE A 19 7.46 -1.66 -1.26
C ILE A 19 7.29 -0.29 -0.62
N ALA A 20 7.78 0.75 -1.30
CA ALA A 20 7.58 2.13 -0.87
C ALA A 20 6.69 2.84 -1.88
N LEU A 21 5.54 3.32 -1.44
CA LEU A 21 4.63 4.12 -2.24
C LEU A 21 4.78 5.57 -1.81
N HIS A 22 5.25 6.40 -2.73
CA HIS A 22 5.46 7.81 -2.45
C HIS A 22 4.15 8.59 -2.49
N GLU A 23 4.20 9.88 -2.16
CA GLU A 23 3.01 10.70 -1.97
C GLU A 23 2.02 10.61 -3.13
N ASP A 24 0.74 10.57 -2.81
CA ASP A 24 -0.37 10.61 -3.75
C ASP A 24 -0.38 9.47 -4.77
N ALA A 25 0.40 8.40 -4.56
CA ALA A 25 0.35 7.23 -5.41
C ALA A 25 -0.98 6.48 -5.21
N GLN A 26 -1.50 5.90 -6.28
CA GLN A 26 -2.75 5.14 -6.25
C GLN A 26 -2.54 3.75 -6.82
N VAL A 27 -3.01 2.74 -6.11
CA VAL A 27 -2.95 1.35 -6.55
C VAL A 27 -4.35 0.75 -6.45
N GLN A 28 -4.85 0.20 -7.55
CA GLN A 28 -6.20 -0.35 -7.60
C GLN A 28 -6.25 -1.84 -7.28
N GLY A 29 -5.15 -2.55 -7.50
CA GLY A 29 -5.08 -3.97 -7.21
C GLY A 29 -4.47 -4.27 -5.85
N PRO A 30 -4.35 -5.57 -5.52
CA PRO A 30 -3.73 -5.95 -4.27
C PRO A 30 -2.25 -5.56 -4.21
N VAL A 31 -1.78 -5.25 -3.01
CA VAL A 31 -0.38 -4.93 -2.74
C VAL A 31 0.16 -6.00 -1.79
N VAL A 32 1.16 -6.73 -2.23
CA VAL A 32 1.76 -7.81 -1.44
C VAL A 32 3.26 -7.62 -1.38
N SER A 33 3.81 -7.66 -0.17
CA SER A 33 5.24 -7.64 0.06
C SER A 33 5.62 -8.70 1.07
N GLU A 34 6.80 -9.30 0.92
CA GLU A 34 7.31 -10.26 1.88
C GLU A 34 8.09 -9.60 3.01
N VAL A 35 8.33 -8.30 2.95
CA VAL A 35 9.13 -7.57 3.93
C VAL A 35 8.30 -6.48 4.61
N GLN A 36 7.95 -5.43 3.87
CA GLN A 36 7.29 -4.27 4.44
C GLN A 36 6.65 -3.43 3.34
N VAL A 37 5.54 -2.79 3.66
CA VAL A 37 4.91 -1.81 2.78
C VAL A 37 4.88 -0.47 3.49
N ASP A 38 5.44 0.56 2.84
CA ASP A 38 5.41 1.94 3.32
C ASP A 38 4.46 2.75 2.44
N LEU A 39 3.48 3.36 3.06
CA LEU A 39 2.51 4.21 2.38
C LEU A 39 2.81 5.67 2.72
N GLY A 40 3.20 6.45 1.71
CA GLY A 40 3.42 7.88 1.87
C GLY A 40 2.11 8.65 2.09
N PRO A 41 2.22 9.96 2.33
CA PRO A 41 1.01 10.78 2.55
C PRO A 41 0.14 10.83 1.31
N GLY A 42 -1.16 10.68 1.49
CA GLY A 42 -2.11 10.73 0.39
C GLY A 42 -2.18 9.51 -0.49
N VAL A 43 -1.44 8.44 -0.17
CA VAL A 43 -1.49 7.19 -0.93
C VAL A 43 -2.85 6.53 -0.75
N VAL A 44 -3.43 6.04 -1.86
CA VAL A 44 -4.72 5.37 -1.85
C VAL A 44 -4.57 3.97 -2.44
N ILE A 45 -5.00 2.96 -1.70
CA ILE A 45 -5.02 1.57 -2.14
C ILE A 45 -6.48 1.15 -2.29
N GLY A 46 -6.83 0.65 -3.48
CA GLY A 46 -8.18 0.23 -3.76
C GLY A 46 -9.11 1.39 -4.08
N ARG A 47 -10.41 1.12 -4.08
CA ARG A 47 -11.48 2.09 -4.32
C ARG A 47 -12.69 1.78 -3.45
N LEU A 48 -13.55 2.75 -3.22
CA LEU A 48 -14.83 2.52 -2.54
C LEU A 48 -15.66 1.45 -3.24
N ALA A 49 -15.67 1.45 -4.57
CA ALA A 49 -16.45 0.50 -5.35
C ALA A 49 -15.73 -0.84 -5.54
N GLN A 50 -14.43 -0.91 -5.30
CA GLN A 50 -13.64 -2.12 -5.51
C GLN A 50 -12.52 -2.19 -4.48
N ALA A 51 -12.79 -2.92 -3.40
CA ALA A 51 -11.83 -3.10 -2.33
C ALA A 51 -10.65 -3.95 -2.79
N SER A 52 -9.47 -3.68 -2.22
CA SER A 52 -8.25 -4.44 -2.45
C SER A 52 -7.68 -4.96 -1.14
N THR A 53 -6.64 -5.76 -1.24
CA THR A 53 -5.94 -6.31 -0.08
C THR A 53 -4.52 -5.78 -0.04
N LEU A 54 -4.07 -5.38 1.13
CA LEU A 54 -2.67 -5.07 1.38
C LEU A 54 -2.14 -6.13 2.34
N SER A 55 -1.11 -6.84 1.92
CA SER A 55 -0.52 -7.92 2.70
C SER A 55 0.98 -7.75 2.83
N ALA A 56 1.47 -7.70 4.06
CA ALA A 56 2.90 -7.62 4.35
C ALA A 56 3.13 -7.97 5.82
N PRO A 57 4.32 -8.46 6.19
CA PRO A 57 4.64 -8.65 7.61
C PRO A 57 4.58 -7.35 8.39
N ARG A 58 4.95 -6.24 7.78
CA ARG A 58 4.91 -4.92 8.39
C ARG A 58 4.29 -3.92 7.43
N MET A 59 3.57 -2.97 7.98
CA MET A 59 3.00 -1.87 7.22
C MET A 59 3.17 -0.57 7.99
N VAL A 60 3.63 0.47 7.31
CA VAL A 60 3.69 1.82 7.87
C VAL A 60 2.92 2.74 6.93
N ALA A 61 1.95 3.47 7.47
CA ALA A 61 1.16 4.42 6.71
C ALA A 61 1.30 5.80 7.32
N GLN A 62 1.58 6.79 6.49
CA GLN A 62 1.65 8.18 6.91
C GLN A 62 0.27 8.82 6.87
N ALA A 63 0.16 10.01 7.49
CA ALA A 63 -1.12 10.71 7.55
C ALA A 63 -1.70 10.95 6.15
N GLY A 64 -3.00 10.72 6.00
CA GLY A 64 -3.68 10.87 4.72
C GLY A 64 -3.68 9.63 3.84
N ALA A 65 -2.92 8.59 4.18
CA ALA A 65 -2.97 7.34 3.45
C ALA A 65 -4.30 6.62 3.73
N VAL A 66 -4.87 6.03 2.68
CA VAL A 66 -6.16 5.36 2.76
C VAL A 66 -6.06 4.00 2.10
N VAL A 67 -6.58 2.97 2.76
CA VAL A 67 -6.70 1.63 2.19
C VAL A 67 -8.17 1.23 2.20
N HIS A 68 -8.73 1.03 1.02
CA HIS A 68 -10.08 0.51 0.87
C HIS A 68 -10.01 -1.01 0.76
N GLY A 69 -10.32 -1.71 1.85
CA GLY A 69 -10.30 -3.15 1.88
C GLY A 69 -9.65 -3.70 3.12
N THR A 70 -8.97 -4.83 2.98
CA THR A 70 -8.40 -5.57 4.09
C THR A 70 -6.88 -5.37 4.17
N ILE A 71 -6.38 -5.15 5.38
CA ILE A 71 -4.96 -5.07 5.66
C ILE A 71 -4.55 -6.31 6.47
N TRP A 72 -3.56 -7.01 5.97
CA TRP A 72 -2.95 -8.16 6.66
C TRP A 72 -1.51 -7.80 7.02
N ALA A 73 -1.29 -7.42 8.25
CA ALA A 73 0.06 -7.13 8.76
C ALA A 73 0.37 -8.18 9.84
N SER A 74 1.18 -9.17 9.49
CA SER A 74 1.39 -10.32 10.37
C SER A 74 2.30 -10.01 11.57
N GLN A 75 3.12 -8.99 11.50
CA GLN A 75 4.02 -8.61 12.60
C GLN A 75 3.63 -7.29 13.24
N SER A 76 3.45 -6.25 12.45
CA SER A 76 3.01 -4.97 12.98
C SER A 76 2.42 -4.09 11.88
N GLY A 77 1.46 -3.25 12.27
CA GLY A 77 0.94 -2.18 11.44
C GLY A 77 1.04 -0.87 12.20
N GLN A 78 1.45 0.19 11.53
CA GLN A 78 1.63 1.48 12.15
C GLN A 78 1.14 2.58 11.22
N VAL A 79 0.35 3.50 11.78
CA VAL A 79 -0.08 4.72 11.11
C VAL A 79 0.56 5.90 11.82
N VAL A 80 1.23 6.71 11.06
CA VAL A 80 1.98 7.86 11.61
C VAL A 80 1.26 9.16 11.29
#